data_6d1bcb8927ab52c4881b2bddae3bbad5
#
_entry.id   6d1bcb8927ab52c4881b2bddae3bbad5
#
_cell.length_a   1.000
_cell.length_b   1.000
_cell.length_c   1.000
_cell.angle_alpha   90.00
_cell.angle_beta   90.00
_cell.angle_gamma   90.00
#
_symmetry.space_group_name_H-M   'P 1'
#
loop_
_entity.id
_entity.type
_entity.pdbx_description
1 polymer ?
#
loop_
_entity_poly.entity_id
_entity_poly.type
_entity_poly.pdbx_seq_one_letter_code
_entity_poly.pdbx_strand_id
1 'polypeptide(L)'
;MTRTTIGAAALLMLTLGATATAQDLLIRGATVHTATERGTLERTDVLVRGGRIAALGSGLVAPGTTVVEAGGRPLTPGLFGGITALGTIEVSLEPSTIDNAPPHGADAARAPGELRPEFDAMVAFNPDSVVIGVNRVEGVTFAMVAPSAMPGASVIAGQGAVARLDGRADAALPASRTLFADLGSGSAAAGVGRAAQFMLLDQAAREARPSGVIRDGDFRLLTPAGRETLARYFGGGRIAFTVDRASDIRQVLAWSARHGAQPVIIGGAQAWQVAGQLAAARVPVVLDPLVNLPDSFDQLGASLENAARLHRAGVPIAFTYLNDATHNARKVRQSAGIAVAHGLPRDAAIAALTAGPAEIFGLGREYGRIAPGYAADLVLWSGDPLEVTTVAEQVWIDGRAQPMRSRQTELRDRYRPRTN
;
A
#
# COMPACT_ATOMS: atom_id res chain seq x y z
N MET A 1 21.45 68.34 28.76
CA MET A 1 20.67 67.07 28.90
C MET A 1 20.32 66.62 27.51
N THR A 2 21.17 65.78 26.89
CA THR A 2 21.06 65.30 25.53
C THR A 2 20.69 63.83 25.62
N ARG A 3 19.51 63.42 25.14
CA ARG A 3 19.03 62.04 25.05
C ARG A 3 19.42 61.44 23.70
N THR A 4 20.32 60.49 23.74
CA THR A 4 20.75 59.68 22.59
C THR A 4 19.76 58.49 22.43
N THR A 5 19.04 58.43 21.33
CA THR A 5 18.19 57.31 20.94
C THR A 5 19.01 56.30 20.12
N ILE A 6 19.19 55.10 20.66
CA ILE A 6 19.83 53.99 19.97
C ILE A 6 18.71 53.23 19.21
N GLY A 7 18.76 53.32 17.88
CA GLY A 7 17.88 52.53 17.01
C GLY A 7 18.40 51.08 16.85
N ALA A 8 17.65 50.10 17.32
CA ALA A 8 17.93 48.69 17.08
C ALA A 8 17.37 48.27 15.71
N ALA A 9 18.27 48.02 14.75
CA ALA A 9 17.93 47.42 13.48
C ALA A 9 17.78 45.88 13.67
N ALA A 10 16.56 45.37 13.66
CA ALA A 10 16.29 43.95 13.65
C ALA A 10 16.52 43.39 12.24
N LEU A 11 17.58 42.61 12.08
CA LEU A 11 17.91 41.89 10.85
C LEU A 11 17.02 40.65 10.77
N LEU A 12 15.95 40.70 9.97
CA LEU A 12 15.06 39.58 9.71
C LEU A 12 15.77 38.64 8.73
N MET A 13 16.41 37.55 9.23
CA MET A 13 16.91 36.47 8.39
C MET A 13 15.71 35.65 7.92
N LEU A 14 15.25 35.87 6.69
CA LEU A 14 14.40 34.93 5.96
C LEU A 14 15.26 33.71 5.63
N THR A 15 15.09 32.61 6.38
CA THR A 15 15.53 31.30 5.97
C THR A 15 14.61 30.87 4.84
N LEU A 16 15.01 31.09 3.58
CA LEU A 16 14.43 30.40 2.45
C LEU A 16 14.72 28.91 2.66
N GLY A 17 13.69 28.17 3.07
CA GLY A 17 13.71 26.72 3.03
C GLY A 17 13.94 26.31 1.57
N ALA A 18 15.15 25.85 1.26
CA ALA A 18 15.47 25.27 -0.03
C ALA A 18 14.56 24.06 -0.22
N THR A 19 13.50 24.20 -1.00
CA THR A 19 12.77 23.04 -1.53
C THR A 19 13.78 22.23 -2.32
N ALA A 20 14.19 21.07 -1.81
CA ALA A 20 15.06 20.15 -2.52
C ALA A 20 14.40 19.82 -3.85
N THR A 21 14.86 20.43 -4.93
CA THR A 21 14.43 20.12 -6.29
C THR A 21 14.84 18.68 -6.60
N ALA A 22 14.01 17.95 -7.35
CA ALA A 22 14.39 16.64 -7.84
C ALA A 22 15.72 16.76 -8.61
N GLN A 23 16.73 15.99 -8.17
CA GLN A 23 18.06 16.03 -8.77
C GLN A 23 18.05 15.21 -10.05
N ASP A 24 18.55 15.76 -11.16
CA ASP A 24 18.76 14.99 -12.37
C ASP A 24 19.80 13.88 -12.09
N LEU A 25 19.51 12.67 -12.52
CA LEU A 25 20.26 11.46 -12.18
C LEU A 25 20.45 10.59 -13.41
N LEU A 26 21.65 10.05 -13.57
CA LEU A 26 21.97 9.03 -14.57
C LEU A 26 22.50 7.78 -13.85
N ILE A 27 21.72 6.69 -13.84
CA ILE A 27 22.14 5.38 -13.34
C ILE A 27 22.69 4.61 -14.53
N ARG A 28 23.97 4.22 -14.50
CA ARG A 28 24.66 3.56 -15.62
C ARG A 28 24.80 2.07 -15.42
N GLY A 29 24.58 1.34 -16.54
CA GLY A 29 24.93 -0.06 -16.69
C GLY A 29 24.27 -0.97 -15.68
N ALA A 30 22.99 -0.72 -15.34
CA ALA A 30 22.21 -1.56 -14.43
C ALA A 30 21.59 -2.75 -15.15
N THR A 31 21.29 -3.81 -14.40
CA THR A 31 20.31 -4.83 -14.79
C THR A 31 18.93 -4.32 -14.39
N VAL A 32 18.18 -3.80 -15.35
CA VAL A 32 16.91 -3.08 -15.10
C VAL A 32 15.73 -4.01 -15.23
N HIS A 33 15.06 -4.28 -14.12
CA HIS A 33 13.76 -4.97 -14.09
C HIS A 33 12.65 -3.94 -14.34
N THR A 34 12.19 -3.84 -15.60
CA THR A 34 11.33 -2.73 -16.01
C THR A 34 9.91 -2.81 -15.45
N ALA A 35 9.44 -3.99 -15.07
CA ALA A 35 8.04 -4.30 -14.77
C ALA A 35 7.09 -3.91 -15.93
N THR A 36 7.58 -3.97 -17.16
CA THR A 36 6.84 -3.80 -18.42
C THR A 36 6.99 -5.04 -19.28
N GLU A 37 6.35 -5.06 -20.46
CA GLU A 37 6.51 -6.13 -21.46
C GLU A 37 7.96 -6.29 -21.97
N ARG A 38 8.80 -5.28 -21.76
CA ARG A 38 10.24 -5.35 -22.10
C ARG A 38 11.01 -6.28 -21.16
N GLY A 39 10.44 -6.69 -20.04
CA GLY A 39 11.07 -7.57 -19.07
C GLY A 39 12.32 -6.96 -18.44
N THR A 40 13.36 -7.78 -18.29
CA THR A 40 14.65 -7.39 -17.71
C THR A 40 15.63 -6.97 -18.82
N LEU A 41 16.28 -5.81 -18.66
CA LEU A 41 17.25 -5.24 -19.59
C LEU A 41 18.64 -5.21 -18.93
N GLU A 42 19.60 -5.87 -19.58
CA GLU A 42 20.98 -5.92 -19.10
C GLU A 42 21.76 -4.66 -19.49
N ARG A 43 22.71 -4.24 -18.64
CA ARG A 43 23.66 -3.14 -18.88
C ARG A 43 23.00 -1.88 -19.44
N THR A 44 21.86 -1.53 -18.87
CA THR A 44 21.03 -0.42 -19.34
C THR A 44 21.21 0.79 -18.47
N ASP A 45 21.33 1.96 -19.08
CA ASP A 45 21.34 3.24 -18.40
C ASP A 45 19.92 3.75 -18.22
N VAL A 46 19.65 4.40 -17.09
CA VAL A 46 18.38 5.05 -16.77
C VAL A 46 18.63 6.52 -16.46
N LEU A 47 18.09 7.39 -17.31
CA LEU A 47 18.14 8.83 -17.11
C LEU A 47 16.87 9.31 -16.42
N VAL A 48 17.03 10.05 -15.32
CA VAL A 48 15.98 10.72 -14.57
C VAL A 48 16.11 12.23 -14.71
N ARG A 49 15.00 12.92 -14.98
CA ARG A 49 14.91 14.37 -15.02
C ARG A 49 13.61 14.84 -14.36
N GLY A 50 13.73 15.84 -13.50
CA GLY A 50 12.58 16.41 -12.82
C GLY A 50 11.75 15.39 -12.03
N GLY A 51 12.38 14.35 -11.47
CA GLY A 51 11.71 13.29 -10.72
C GLY A 51 11.05 12.19 -11.57
N ARG A 52 11.19 12.26 -12.90
CA ARG A 52 10.61 11.26 -13.82
C ARG A 52 11.69 10.58 -14.66
N ILE A 53 11.43 9.35 -15.07
CA ILE A 53 12.28 8.62 -15.98
C ILE A 53 12.18 9.27 -17.37
N ALA A 54 13.28 9.80 -17.85
CA ALA A 54 13.35 10.48 -19.15
C ALA A 54 13.71 9.53 -20.29
N ALA A 55 14.65 8.62 -20.06
CA ALA A 55 15.12 7.67 -21.09
C ALA A 55 15.70 6.39 -20.48
N LEU A 56 15.64 5.30 -21.24
CA LEU A 56 16.35 4.03 -21.01
C LEU A 56 17.12 3.65 -22.29
N GLY A 57 18.37 3.26 -22.13
CA GLY A 57 19.21 2.83 -23.26
C GLY A 57 20.65 2.58 -22.82
N SER A 58 21.54 2.34 -23.76
CA SER A 58 22.98 2.20 -23.49
C SER A 58 23.72 3.45 -23.92
N GLY A 59 24.76 3.85 -23.17
CA GLY A 59 25.63 4.97 -23.51
C GLY A 59 24.94 6.34 -23.44
N LEU A 60 23.97 6.52 -22.55
CA LEU A 60 23.30 7.79 -22.36
C LEU A 60 24.29 8.84 -21.84
N VAL A 61 24.24 10.03 -22.43
CA VAL A 61 25.06 11.18 -22.04
C VAL A 61 24.15 12.27 -21.47
N ALA A 62 24.41 12.68 -20.25
CA ALA A 62 23.65 13.73 -19.57
C ALA A 62 24.61 14.66 -18.80
N PRO A 63 25.17 15.69 -19.47
CA PRO A 63 26.10 16.63 -18.83
C PRO A 63 25.42 17.35 -17.64
N GLY A 64 26.17 17.49 -16.54
CA GLY A 64 25.68 18.18 -15.33
C GLY A 64 24.75 17.37 -14.44
N THR A 65 24.49 16.11 -14.75
CA THR A 65 23.69 15.22 -13.87
C THR A 65 24.59 14.44 -12.91
N THR A 66 24.01 14.04 -11.78
CA THR A 66 24.68 13.08 -10.87
C THR A 66 24.70 11.71 -11.53
N VAL A 67 25.90 11.10 -11.60
CA VAL A 67 26.08 9.76 -12.16
C VAL A 67 26.23 8.73 -11.05
N VAL A 68 25.47 7.65 -11.14
CA VAL A 68 25.57 6.47 -10.28
C VAL A 68 25.95 5.26 -11.12
N GLU A 69 27.13 4.72 -10.88
CA GLU A 69 27.60 3.52 -11.57
C GLU A 69 26.98 2.26 -10.94
N ALA A 70 26.04 1.65 -11.63
CA ALA A 70 25.39 0.44 -11.14
C ALA A 70 26.28 -0.81 -11.29
N GLY A 71 27.15 -0.86 -12.31
CA GLY A 71 28.09 -1.98 -12.48
C GLY A 71 27.42 -3.34 -12.66
N GLY A 72 26.29 -3.39 -13.34
CA GLY A 72 25.51 -4.61 -13.55
C GLY A 72 24.54 -4.95 -12.40
N ARG A 73 24.54 -4.20 -11.30
CA ARG A 73 23.64 -4.43 -10.16
C ARG A 73 22.17 -4.26 -10.56
N PRO A 74 21.26 -5.04 -9.93
CA PRO A 74 19.84 -4.96 -10.23
C PRO A 74 19.23 -3.61 -9.83
N LEU A 75 18.38 -3.08 -10.71
CA LEU A 75 17.57 -1.88 -10.50
C LEU A 75 16.10 -2.26 -10.70
N THR A 76 15.26 -2.01 -9.71
CA THR A 76 13.81 -2.21 -9.80
C THR A 76 13.06 -0.90 -9.64
N PRO A 77 11.77 -0.83 -10.04
CA PRO A 77 10.88 0.18 -9.48
C PRO A 77 10.85 0.07 -7.96
N GLY A 78 10.46 1.13 -7.28
CA GLY A 78 10.20 1.12 -5.87
C GLY A 78 9.13 0.10 -5.48
N LEU A 79 9.32 -0.57 -4.34
CA LEU A 79 8.43 -1.64 -3.91
C LEU A 79 7.19 -1.10 -3.19
N PHE A 80 6.09 -1.79 -3.40
CA PHE A 80 4.84 -1.61 -2.65
C PHE A 80 4.92 -2.33 -1.30
N GLY A 81 4.68 -1.62 -0.21
CA GLY A 81 4.71 -2.19 1.15
C GLY A 81 3.48 -3.03 1.53
N GLY A 82 2.50 -3.16 0.64
CA GLY A 82 1.26 -3.88 0.93
C GLY A 82 0.16 -3.01 1.52
N ILE A 83 -0.83 -3.67 2.10
CA ILE A 83 -1.89 -3.04 2.88
C ILE A 83 -1.34 -2.84 4.30
N THR A 84 -1.24 -1.60 4.75
CA THR A 84 -0.45 -1.26 5.94
C THR A 84 -1.16 -0.28 6.86
N ALA A 85 -0.63 -0.15 8.08
CA ALA A 85 -0.93 0.91 9.03
C ALA A 85 0.26 1.88 9.20
N LEU A 86 1.13 1.98 8.19
CA LEU A 86 2.30 2.86 8.22
C LEU A 86 1.88 4.32 8.41
N GLY A 87 2.51 5.00 9.36
CA GLY A 87 2.20 6.40 9.68
C GLY A 87 0.91 6.63 10.46
N THR A 88 0.13 5.57 10.74
CA THR A 88 -1.10 5.65 11.57
C THR A 88 -1.03 4.78 12.82
N ILE A 89 -0.01 3.93 12.93
CA ILE A 89 0.35 3.17 14.13
C ILE A 89 1.85 3.28 14.34
N GLU A 90 2.28 3.78 15.51
CA GLU A 90 3.69 3.81 15.89
C GLU A 90 4.09 2.56 16.70
N VAL A 91 3.27 2.17 17.68
CA VAL A 91 3.48 0.99 18.53
C VAL A 91 2.18 0.22 18.67
N SER A 92 2.10 -0.97 18.10
CA SER A 92 0.87 -1.76 18.00
C SER A 92 0.23 -2.13 19.34
N LEU A 93 1.00 -2.13 20.45
CA LEU A 93 0.53 -2.47 21.80
C LEU A 93 0.28 -1.25 22.68
N GLU A 94 0.44 -0.04 22.16
CA GLU A 94 0.19 1.20 22.87
C GLU A 94 -1.03 1.92 22.27
N PRO A 95 -2.21 1.84 22.90
CA PRO A 95 -3.47 2.36 22.33
C PRO A 95 -3.42 3.84 21.95
N SER A 96 -2.62 4.66 22.66
CA SER A 96 -2.48 6.09 22.38
C SER A 96 -1.74 6.41 21.08
N THR A 97 -1.18 5.40 20.41
CA THR A 97 -0.45 5.50 19.14
C THR A 97 -1.15 4.79 17.98
N ILE A 98 -2.41 4.40 18.15
CA ILE A 98 -3.23 3.69 17.16
C ILE A 98 -4.33 4.62 16.67
N ASP A 99 -4.16 5.17 15.47
CA ASP A 99 -5.04 6.20 14.90
C ASP A 99 -5.80 5.74 13.65
N ASN A 100 -5.72 4.46 13.29
CA ASN A 100 -6.28 3.94 12.04
C ASN A 100 -7.63 3.21 12.19
N ALA A 101 -8.31 3.34 13.33
CA ALA A 101 -9.59 2.70 13.58
C ALA A 101 -10.70 3.74 13.83
N PRO A 102 -11.92 3.51 13.29
CA PRO A 102 -13.05 4.39 13.60
C PRO A 102 -13.39 4.31 15.10
N PRO A 103 -14.01 5.37 15.65
CA PRO A 103 -14.40 5.39 17.05
C PRO A 103 -15.36 4.22 17.35
N HIS A 104 -15.10 3.53 18.44
CA HIS A 104 -15.96 2.48 18.97
C HIS A 104 -16.23 2.79 20.46
N GLY A 105 -17.48 2.81 20.85
CA GLY A 105 -17.85 3.00 22.27
C GLY A 105 -17.74 1.69 23.05
N ALA A 106 -17.62 1.80 24.37
CA ALA A 106 -17.65 0.63 25.28
C ALA A 106 -18.92 -0.23 25.08
N ASP A 107 -19.97 0.33 24.51
CA ASP A 107 -21.25 -0.34 24.21
C ASP A 107 -21.33 -0.83 22.74
N ALA A 108 -20.28 -0.68 21.91
CA ALA A 108 -20.28 -1.14 20.52
C ALA A 108 -20.51 -2.65 20.38
N ALA A 109 -20.21 -3.43 21.43
CA ALA A 109 -20.55 -4.85 21.52
C ALA A 109 -22.06 -5.14 21.70
N ARG A 110 -22.88 -4.13 21.99
CA ARG A 110 -24.31 -4.27 22.32
C ARG A 110 -25.26 -3.74 21.25
N ALA A 111 -24.82 -2.86 20.37
CA ALA A 111 -25.58 -2.43 19.20
C ALA A 111 -24.85 -2.89 17.93
N PRO A 112 -25.54 -3.43 16.91
CA PRO A 112 -24.93 -3.59 15.60
C PRO A 112 -24.43 -2.19 15.19
N GLY A 113 -23.08 -2.04 15.22
CA GLY A 113 -22.46 -0.73 15.23
C GLY A 113 -22.83 0.06 13.99
N GLU A 114 -22.96 1.35 14.15
CA GLU A 114 -23.06 2.29 13.03
C GLU A 114 -21.87 2.08 12.09
N LEU A 115 -22.16 1.91 10.81
CA LEU A 115 -21.12 1.82 9.79
C LEU A 115 -20.56 3.22 9.53
N ARG A 116 -19.23 3.33 9.47
CA ARG A 116 -18.51 4.60 9.30
C ARG A 116 -17.68 4.63 8.01
N PRO A 117 -18.29 4.53 6.83
CA PRO A 117 -17.54 4.61 5.57
C PRO A 117 -16.83 5.96 5.37
N GLU A 118 -17.28 7.02 6.07
CA GLU A 118 -16.65 8.34 6.07
C GLU A 118 -15.35 8.42 6.86
N PHE A 119 -15.04 7.45 7.73
CA PHE A 119 -13.75 7.40 8.43
C PHE A 119 -12.62 7.33 7.40
N ASP A 120 -11.63 8.20 7.54
CA ASP A 120 -10.50 8.33 6.62
C ASP A 120 -9.18 8.20 7.40
N ALA A 121 -8.52 7.05 7.28
CA ALA A 121 -7.24 6.79 7.95
C ALA A 121 -6.14 7.78 7.53
N MET A 122 -6.23 8.36 6.32
CA MET A 122 -5.22 9.29 5.82
C MET A 122 -5.18 10.62 6.59
N VAL A 123 -6.23 10.97 7.33
CA VAL A 123 -6.25 12.17 8.18
C VAL A 123 -5.23 12.05 9.33
N ALA A 124 -4.97 10.82 9.79
CA ALA A 124 -4.02 10.54 10.87
C ALA A 124 -2.62 10.18 10.34
N PHE A 125 -2.39 10.16 9.03
CA PHE A 125 -1.11 9.77 8.46
C PHE A 125 0.01 10.72 8.89
N ASN A 126 0.99 10.19 9.64
CA ASN A 126 2.20 10.90 10.05
C ASN A 126 3.37 10.54 9.12
N PRO A 127 3.81 11.45 8.22
CA PRO A 127 4.92 11.20 7.32
C PRO A 127 6.28 11.09 8.03
N ASP A 128 6.38 11.58 9.27
CA ASP A 128 7.60 11.54 10.10
C ASP A 128 7.67 10.28 10.98
N SER A 129 6.71 9.37 10.87
CA SER A 129 6.68 8.12 11.61
C SER A 129 7.98 7.34 11.46
N VAL A 130 8.54 6.87 12.58
CA VAL A 130 9.80 6.11 12.60
C VAL A 130 9.72 4.80 11.83
N VAL A 131 8.54 4.20 11.71
CA VAL A 131 8.33 2.96 10.98
C VAL A 131 8.41 3.14 9.46
N ILE A 132 8.20 4.36 8.94
CA ILE A 132 8.39 4.67 7.52
C ILE A 132 9.85 4.49 7.13
N GLY A 133 10.78 5.08 7.89
CA GLY A 133 12.21 4.95 7.65
C GLY A 133 12.71 3.50 7.64
N VAL A 134 12.17 2.66 8.55
CA VAL A 134 12.51 1.24 8.64
C VAL A 134 12.12 0.46 7.38
N ASN A 135 10.97 0.78 6.77
CA ASN A 135 10.51 0.13 5.54
C ASN A 135 11.20 0.69 4.29
N ARG A 136 11.41 2.01 4.25
CA ARG A 136 12.03 2.68 3.11
C ARG A 136 13.44 2.22 2.83
N VAL A 137 14.28 2.01 3.85
CA VAL A 137 15.66 1.51 3.68
C VAL A 137 15.71 0.07 3.12
N GLU A 138 14.59 -0.63 3.10
CA GLU A 138 14.44 -1.96 2.50
C GLU A 138 13.81 -1.91 1.09
N GLY A 139 13.71 -0.71 0.49
CA GLY A 139 13.22 -0.53 -0.87
C GLY A 139 11.72 -0.25 -1.01
N VAL A 140 10.97 -0.14 0.09
CA VAL A 140 9.54 0.21 0.04
C VAL A 140 9.40 1.71 -0.17
N THR A 141 8.78 2.12 -1.28
CA THR A 141 8.62 3.54 -1.66
C THR A 141 7.19 4.04 -1.53
N PHE A 142 6.22 3.14 -1.59
CA PHE A 142 4.79 3.45 -1.44
C PHE A 142 4.06 2.29 -0.77
N ALA A 143 2.96 2.59 -0.08
CA ALA A 143 2.13 1.59 0.58
C ALA A 143 0.68 2.06 0.66
N MET A 144 -0.27 1.12 0.69
CA MET A 144 -1.65 1.42 1.01
C MET A 144 -1.78 1.60 2.53
N VAL A 145 -2.15 2.81 2.96
CA VAL A 145 -2.50 3.08 4.35
C VAL A 145 -3.98 2.81 4.51
N ALA A 146 -4.31 1.79 5.28
CA ALA A 146 -5.66 1.27 5.43
C ALA A 146 -6.20 1.48 6.84
N PRO A 147 -7.51 1.71 6.99
CA PRO A 147 -8.16 1.64 8.29
C PRO A 147 -8.18 0.19 8.78
N SER A 148 -8.22 0.04 10.10
CA SER A 148 -8.36 -1.25 10.76
C SER A 148 -9.79 -1.41 11.26
N ALA A 149 -10.41 -2.54 10.95
CA ALA A 149 -11.65 -2.93 11.61
C ALA A 149 -11.33 -3.44 13.01
N MET A 150 -11.93 -2.82 14.04
CA MET A 150 -11.76 -3.27 15.43
C MET A 150 -12.75 -4.39 15.76
N PRO A 151 -12.37 -5.36 16.62
CA PRO A 151 -13.28 -6.42 17.05
C PRO A 151 -14.59 -5.84 17.62
N GLY A 152 -15.73 -6.36 17.15
CA GLY A 152 -17.07 -5.90 17.53
C GLY A 152 -17.54 -4.61 16.87
N ALA A 153 -16.75 -4.04 15.97
CA ALA A 153 -17.09 -2.83 15.22
C ALA A 153 -17.83 -3.17 13.89
N SER A 154 -17.70 -2.32 12.94
CA SER A 154 -18.37 -2.32 11.64
C SER A 154 -17.76 -3.30 10.64
N VAL A 155 -18.57 -3.89 9.77
CA VAL A 155 -18.07 -4.61 8.55
C VAL A 155 -17.43 -3.64 7.55
N ILE A 156 -17.63 -2.33 7.66
CA ILE A 156 -16.96 -1.30 6.87
C ILE A 156 -15.97 -0.57 7.78
N ALA A 157 -14.68 -0.72 7.51
CA ALA A 157 -13.63 -0.12 8.33
C ALA A 157 -13.39 1.37 8.02
N GLY A 158 -13.74 1.84 6.81
CA GLY A 158 -13.50 3.20 6.38
C GLY A 158 -12.67 3.30 5.11
N GLN A 159 -12.09 4.46 4.87
CA GLN A 159 -11.32 4.79 3.68
C GLN A 159 -9.81 4.82 3.98
N GLY A 160 -9.02 4.49 2.97
CA GLY A 160 -7.59 4.67 2.95
C GLY A 160 -7.10 5.09 1.57
N ALA A 161 -5.81 5.34 1.43
CA ALA A 161 -5.17 5.64 0.17
C ALA A 161 -3.71 5.19 0.16
N VAL A 162 -3.12 5.09 -1.00
CA VAL A 162 -1.68 4.89 -1.13
C VAL A 162 -0.96 6.17 -0.72
N ALA A 163 0.06 6.02 0.10
CA ALA A 163 1.00 7.07 0.47
C ALA A 163 2.39 6.75 -0.07
N ARG A 164 3.11 7.79 -0.52
CA ARG A 164 4.55 7.73 -0.75
C ARG A 164 5.26 7.75 0.61
N LEU A 165 6.37 7.06 0.69
CA LEU A 165 7.16 6.97 1.93
C LEU A 165 8.38 7.92 1.91
N ASP A 166 8.21 9.09 1.31
CA ASP A 166 9.24 10.12 1.13
C ASP A 166 9.38 11.11 2.31
N GLY A 167 8.52 10.99 3.33
CA GLY A 167 8.50 11.87 4.50
C GLY A 167 7.85 13.23 4.25
N ARG A 168 7.07 13.39 3.18
CA ARG A 168 6.41 14.67 2.84
C ARG A 168 4.97 14.69 3.32
N ALA A 169 4.48 15.86 3.69
CA ALA A 169 3.10 16.05 4.12
C ALA A 169 2.06 15.76 3.00
N ASP A 170 2.45 15.94 1.72
CA ASP A 170 1.63 15.67 0.54
C ASP A 170 1.80 14.23 -0.01
N ALA A 171 2.16 13.29 0.86
CA ALA A 171 2.47 11.90 0.47
C ALA A 171 1.28 11.13 -0.09
N ALA A 172 0.04 11.49 0.29
CA ALA A 172 -1.16 10.80 -0.16
C ALA A 172 -1.37 10.90 -1.68
N LEU A 173 -1.77 9.80 -2.31
CA LEU A 173 -2.10 9.72 -3.73
C LEU A 173 -3.64 9.56 -3.89
N PRO A 174 -4.42 10.64 -4.08
CA PRO A 174 -5.88 10.61 -4.01
C PRO A 174 -6.56 9.67 -5.01
N ALA A 175 -5.96 9.43 -6.19
CA ALA A 175 -6.48 8.50 -7.21
C ALA A 175 -6.56 7.04 -6.71
N SER A 176 -5.84 6.70 -5.63
CA SER A 176 -5.82 5.36 -5.04
C SER A 176 -6.86 5.16 -3.94
N ARG A 177 -7.69 6.15 -3.65
CA ARG A 177 -8.67 6.07 -2.55
C ARG A 177 -9.53 4.82 -2.68
N THR A 178 -9.63 4.08 -1.58
CA THR A 178 -10.25 2.76 -1.49
C THR A 178 -11.06 2.68 -0.20
N LEU A 179 -12.26 2.11 -0.25
CA LEU A 179 -13.05 1.74 0.92
C LEU A 179 -12.66 0.33 1.36
N PHE A 180 -12.62 0.09 2.65
CA PHE A 180 -12.25 -1.20 3.22
C PHE A 180 -13.43 -1.83 3.93
N ALA A 181 -13.67 -3.10 3.64
CA ALA A 181 -14.68 -3.94 4.29
C ALA A 181 -14.04 -5.25 4.72
N ASP A 182 -14.39 -5.73 5.90
CA ASP A 182 -13.85 -6.94 6.51
C ASP A 182 -14.96 -7.98 6.69
N LEU A 183 -14.76 -9.17 6.09
CA LEU A 183 -15.75 -10.24 6.04
C LEU A 183 -15.15 -11.57 6.49
N GLY A 184 -16.02 -12.49 6.90
CA GLY A 184 -15.61 -13.83 7.30
C GLY A 184 -15.58 -14.02 8.83
N SER A 185 -15.01 -15.12 9.29
CA SER A 185 -15.01 -15.48 10.71
C SER A 185 -14.05 -14.67 11.56
N GLY A 186 -12.98 -14.17 10.95
CA GLY A 186 -11.98 -13.32 11.61
C GLY A 186 -12.31 -11.84 11.52
N SER A 187 -13.44 -11.46 10.92
CA SER A 187 -13.79 -10.06 10.76
C SER A 187 -14.08 -9.38 12.10
N ALA A 188 -13.94 -8.06 12.10
CA ALA A 188 -14.27 -7.22 13.25
C ALA A 188 -15.75 -7.37 13.70
N ALA A 189 -16.62 -7.73 12.77
CA ALA A 189 -18.00 -8.12 13.03
C ALA A 189 -18.09 -9.58 13.54
N ALA A 190 -17.02 -10.15 14.12
CA ALA A 190 -17.04 -11.46 14.75
C ALA A 190 -18.16 -11.56 15.77
N GLY A 191 -18.94 -12.65 15.69
CA GLY A 191 -20.22 -12.79 16.41
C GLY A 191 -21.43 -12.53 15.52
N VAL A 192 -21.24 -11.89 14.33
CA VAL A 192 -22.27 -11.74 13.31
C VAL A 192 -21.97 -12.76 12.20
N GLY A 193 -22.86 -13.74 12.01
CA GLY A 193 -22.69 -14.75 10.96
C GLY A 193 -22.61 -14.14 9.56
N ARG A 194 -21.99 -14.83 8.60
CA ARG A 194 -21.76 -14.34 7.22
C ARG A 194 -23.03 -13.82 6.54
N ALA A 195 -24.16 -14.52 6.70
CA ALA A 195 -25.43 -14.05 6.16
C ALA A 195 -25.81 -12.67 6.70
N ALA A 196 -25.58 -12.43 7.99
CA ALA A 196 -25.83 -11.14 8.61
C ALA A 196 -24.84 -10.07 8.15
N GLN A 197 -23.55 -10.40 7.90
CA GLN A 197 -22.58 -9.48 7.33
C GLN A 197 -23.03 -8.97 5.95
N PHE A 198 -23.47 -9.85 5.05
CA PHE A 198 -24.01 -9.45 3.75
C PHE A 198 -25.35 -8.71 3.87
N MET A 199 -26.20 -9.08 4.85
CA MET A 199 -27.43 -8.34 5.16
C MET A 199 -27.12 -6.88 5.56
N LEU A 200 -26.12 -6.66 6.40
CA LEU A 200 -25.67 -5.32 6.79
C LEU A 200 -25.12 -4.53 5.59
N LEU A 201 -24.31 -5.16 4.74
CA LEU A 201 -23.81 -4.54 3.49
C LEU A 201 -24.96 -4.18 2.54
N ASP A 202 -25.96 -5.05 2.37
CA ASP A 202 -27.14 -4.78 1.54
C ASP A 202 -28.02 -3.65 2.12
N GLN A 203 -28.16 -3.57 3.47
CA GLN A 203 -28.85 -2.46 4.10
C GLN A 203 -28.10 -1.15 3.89
N ALA A 204 -26.79 -1.12 4.14
CA ALA A 204 -25.96 0.05 3.91
C ALA A 204 -26.05 0.53 2.44
N ALA A 205 -26.02 -0.41 1.51
CA ALA A 205 -26.16 -0.11 0.08
C ALA A 205 -27.53 0.49 -0.27
N ARG A 206 -28.62 0.03 0.38
CA ARG A 206 -29.95 0.64 0.21
C ARG A 206 -30.01 2.05 0.80
N GLU A 207 -29.43 2.25 1.99
CA GLU A 207 -29.41 3.57 2.66
C GLU A 207 -28.58 4.61 1.88
N ALA A 208 -27.53 4.18 1.17
CA ALA A 208 -26.67 5.06 0.38
C ALA A 208 -27.28 5.47 -0.98
N ARG A 209 -28.34 4.83 -1.45
CA ARG A 209 -28.99 5.20 -2.71
C ARG A 209 -29.79 6.49 -2.59
N PRO A 210 -29.76 7.40 -3.60
CA PRO A 210 -30.52 8.65 -3.58
C PRO A 210 -32.03 8.45 -3.45
N SER A 211 -32.55 7.33 -3.97
CA SER A 211 -33.99 6.96 -3.93
C SER A 211 -34.38 6.17 -2.68
N GLY A 212 -33.48 5.94 -1.76
CA GLY A 212 -33.76 5.24 -0.49
C GLY A 212 -34.74 6.04 0.35
N VAL A 213 -36.02 5.65 0.36
CA VAL A 213 -37.02 6.25 1.26
C VAL A 213 -36.69 5.78 2.66
N ILE A 214 -36.09 6.67 3.44
CA ILE A 214 -35.82 6.43 4.87
C ILE A 214 -36.96 7.13 5.62
N ARG A 215 -37.75 6.35 6.37
CA ARG A 215 -38.80 6.88 7.24
C ARG A 215 -38.20 7.30 8.59
N ASP A 216 -38.81 8.32 9.19
CA ASP A 216 -38.48 8.70 10.54
C ASP A 216 -38.79 7.53 11.50
N GLY A 217 -37.80 7.13 12.33
CA GLY A 217 -37.92 5.99 13.23
C GLY A 217 -37.30 4.68 12.69
N ASP A 218 -36.91 4.61 11.41
CA ASP A 218 -36.18 3.44 10.91
C ASP A 218 -34.78 3.33 11.53
N PHE A 219 -34.40 2.13 11.91
CA PHE A 219 -33.03 1.85 12.33
C PHE A 219 -32.06 2.09 11.16
N ARG A 220 -31.05 2.91 11.37
CA ARG A 220 -30.07 3.31 10.37
C ARG A 220 -28.67 2.82 10.70
N LEU A 221 -27.99 2.29 9.71
CA LEU A 221 -26.60 1.90 9.82
C LEU A 221 -25.63 3.05 9.50
N LEU A 222 -26.06 4.01 8.67
CA LEU A 222 -25.20 5.06 8.11
C LEU A 222 -25.59 6.44 8.64
N THR A 223 -24.58 7.22 9.00
CA THR A 223 -24.72 8.67 9.17
C THR A 223 -25.04 9.36 7.82
N PRO A 224 -25.51 10.61 7.81
CA PRO A 224 -25.63 11.37 6.54
C PRO A 224 -24.31 11.38 5.73
N ALA A 225 -23.17 11.67 6.38
CA ALA A 225 -21.85 11.67 5.76
C ALA A 225 -21.45 10.27 5.26
N GLY A 226 -21.77 9.22 6.01
CA GLY A 226 -21.55 7.83 5.62
C GLY A 226 -22.31 7.43 4.37
N ARG A 227 -23.57 7.88 4.23
CA ARG A 227 -24.36 7.64 3.01
C ARG A 227 -23.75 8.31 1.78
N GLU A 228 -23.37 9.58 1.91
CA GLU A 228 -22.72 10.31 0.81
C GLU A 228 -21.41 9.65 0.40
N THR A 229 -20.61 9.21 1.37
CA THR A 229 -19.35 8.54 1.13
C THR A 229 -19.55 7.21 0.43
N LEU A 230 -20.42 6.34 0.95
CA LEU A 230 -20.65 5.02 0.37
C LEU A 230 -21.25 5.11 -1.03
N ALA A 231 -22.14 6.07 -1.29
CA ALA A 231 -22.73 6.31 -2.60
C ALA A 231 -21.66 6.54 -3.70
N ARG A 232 -20.54 7.20 -3.38
CA ARG A 232 -19.43 7.44 -4.33
C ARG A 232 -18.76 6.15 -4.81
N TYR A 233 -18.79 5.09 -3.98
CA TYR A 233 -18.19 3.81 -4.34
C TYR A 233 -19.07 2.94 -5.24
N PHE A 234 -20.39 3.18 -5.28
CA PHE A 234 -21.33 2.45 -6.15
C PHE A 234 -21.34 2.96 -7.60
N GLY A 235 -20.64 4.02 -7.92
CA GLY A 235 -20.45 4.50 -9.29
C GLY A 235 -19.14 4.03 -9.94
N GLY A 236 -18.57 2.91 -9.51
CA GLY A 236 -17.27 2.41 -9.97
C GLY A 236 -16.11 2.70 -9.03
N GLY A 237 -16.40 3.06 -7.78
CA GLY A 237 -15.38 3.21 -6.74
C GLY A 237 -14.83 1.86 -6.27
N ARG A 238 -13.61 1.89 -5.78
CA ARG A 238 -12.87 0.68 -5.36
C ARG A 238 -13.22 0.33 -3.91
N ILE A 239 -13.67 -0.94 -3.69
CA ILE A 239 -13.92 -1.49 -2.36
C ILE A 239 -13.03 -2.71 -2.16
N ALA A 240 -12.14 -2.66 -1.19
CA ALA A 240 -11.28 -3.76 -0.81
C ALA A 240 -11.97 -4.59 0.28
N PHE A 241 -12.12 -5.89 0.02
CA PHE A 241 -12.75 -6.84 0.92
C PHE A 241 -11.70 -7.79 1.47
N THR A 242 -11.47 -7.77 2.79
CA THR A 242 -10.70 -8.80 3.47
C THR A 242 -11.58 -10.05 3.58
N VAL A 243 -11.19 -11.12 2.86
CA VAL A 243 -11.97 -12.35 2.78
C VAL A 243 -11.10 -13.50 2.28
N ASP A 244 -11.22 -14.67 2.89
CA ASP A 244 -10.36 -15.84 2.59
C ASP A 244 -11.09 -16.98 1.87
N ARG A 245 -12.34 -17.28 2.26
CA ARG A 245 -13.09 -18.44 1.74
C ARG A 245 -13.57 -18.23 0.30
N ALA A 246 -13.42 -19.25 -0.53
CA ALA A 246 -13.89 -19.26 -1.92
C ALA A 246 -15.40 -18.99 -2.05
N SER A 247 -16.23 -19.49 -1.12
CA SER A 247 -17.67 -19.21 -1.11
C SER A 247 -17.97 -17.73 -0.83
N ASP A 248 -17.23 -17.11 0.09
CA ASP A 248 -17.44 -15.73 0.49
C ASP A 248 -16.93 -14.78 -0.60
N ILE A 249 -15.83 -15.14 -1.29
CA ILE A 249 -15.33 -14.42 -2.48
C ILE A 249 -16.42 -14.40 -3.58
N ARG A 250 -17.11 -15.54 -3.84
CA ARG A 250 -18.23 -15.56 -4.80
C ARG A 250 -19.36 -14.61 -4.40
N GLN A 251 -19.67 -14.51 -3.09
CA GLN A 251 -20.68 -13.56 -2.60
C GLN A 251 -20.23 -12.12 -2.79
N VAL A 252 -18.95 -11.81 -2.53
CA VAL A 252 -18.37 -10.48 -2.82
C VAL A 252 -18.49 -10.13 -4.30
N LEU A 253 -18.15 -11.05 -5.20
CA LEU A 253 -18.30 -10.84 -6.65
C LEU A 253 -19.75 -10.53 -7.03
N ALA A 254 -20.71 -11.35 -6.54
CA ALA A 254 -22.13 -11.16 -6.81
C ALA A 254 -22.67 -9.83 -6.21
N TRP A 255 -22.27 -9.50 -4.98
CA TRP A 255 -22.66 -8.27 -4.31
C TRP A 255 -22.14 -7.04 -5.06
N SER A 256 -20.86 -7.04 -5.41
CA SER A 256 -20.21 -5.94 -6.11
C SER A 256 -20.82 -5.68 -7.49
N ALA A 257 -21.14 -6.76 -8.23
CA ALA A 257 -21.82 -6.65 -9.52
C ALA A 257 -23.21 -6.00 -9.39
N ARG A 258 -24.00 -6.36 -8.34
CA ARG A 258 -25.33 -5.76 -8.09
C ARG A 258 -25.26 -4.27 -7.74
N HIS A 259 -24.17 -3.82 -7.12
CA HIS A 259 -24.05 -2.45 -6.61
C HIS A 259 -23.12 -1.56 -7.46
N GLY A 260 -22.52 -2.09 -8.53
CA GLY A 260 -21.63 -1.33 -9.43
C GLY A 260 -20.30 -0.93 -8.75
N ALA A 261 -19.86 -1.68 -7.73
CA ALA A 261 -18.58 -1.46 -7.06
C ALA A 261 -17.46 -2.22 -7.77
N GLN A 262 -16.23 -1.72 -7.67
CA GLN A 262 -15.02 -2.42 -8.13
C GLN A 262 -14.37 -3.15 -6.95
N PRO A 263 -14.55 -4.47 -6.79
CA PRO A 263 -13.98 -5.20 -5.68
C PRO A 263 -12.48 -5.43 -5.85
N VAL A 264 -11.76 -5.40 -4.74
CA VAL A 264 -10.39 -5.91 -4.58
C VAL A 264 -10.44 -6.93 -3.45
N ILE A 265 -9.90 -8.12 -3.65
CA ILE A 265 -9.82 -9.14 -2.60
C ILE A 265 -8.52 -8.94 -1.83
N ILE A 266 -8.59 -8.87 -0.50
CA ILE A 266 -7.43 -8.89 0.41
C ILE A 266 -7.44 -10.23 1.14
N GLY A 267 -6.26 -10.87 1.26
CA GLY A 267 -6.11 -12.22 1.81
C GLY A 267 -6.35 -13.27 0.74
N GLY A 268 -7.57 -13.74 0.62
CA GLY A 268 -7.94 -14.69 -0.42
C GLY A 268 -7.19 -16.02 -0.34
N ALA A 269 -7.03 -16.59 0.86
CA ALA A 269 -6.32 -17.87 1.04
C ALA A 269 -6.87 -19.00 0.15
N GLN A 270 -8.15 -18.96 -0.19
CA GLN A 270 -8.81 -19.89 -1.11
C GLN A 270 -9.12 -19.28 -2.48
N ALA A 271 -8.55 -18.12 -2.84
CA ALA A 271 -8.85 -17.43 -4.10
C ALA A 271 -8.49 -18.27 -5.33
N TRP A 272 -7.47 -19.13 -5.25
CA TRP A 272 -7.10 -20.06 -6.33
C TRP A 272 -8.23 -21.00 -6.75
N GLN A 273 -9.17 -21.36 -5.85
CA GLN A 273 -10.31 -22.21 -6.15
C GLN A 273 -11.37 -21.51 -7.01
N VAL A 274 -11.34 -20.20 -7.08
CA VAL A 274 -12.26 -19.35 -7.86
C VAL A 274 -11.51 -18.46 -8.86
N ALA A 275 -10.26 -18.81 -9.18
CA ALA A 275 -9.39 -18.02 -10.03
C ALA A 275 -10.00 -17.69 -11.39
N GLY A 276 -10.70 -18.64 -12.03
CA GLY A 276 -11.41 -18.39 -13.30
C GLY A 276 -12.53 -17.35 -13.18
N GLN A 277 -13.24 -17.31 -12.05
CA GLN A 277 -14.30 -16.31 -11.80
C GLN A 277 -13.69 -14.92 -11.55
N LEU A 278 -12.59 -14.85 -10.77
CA LEU A 278 -11.84 -13.63 -10.53
C LEU A 278 -11.27 -13.05 -11.82
N ALA A 279 -10.66 -13.90 -12.67
CA ALA A 279 -10.12 -13.50 -13.97
C ALA A 279 -11.22 -12.98 -14.91
N ALA A 280 -12.32 -13.69 -15.04
CA ALA A 280 -13.46 -13.29 -15.88
C ALA A 280 -14.06 -11.95 -15.44
N ALA A 281 -14.13 -11.72 -14.12
CA ALA A 281 -14.59 -10.46 -13.53
C ALA A 281 -13.51 -9.36 -13.47
N ARG A 282 -12.26 -9.65 -13.82
CA ARG A 282 -11.07 -8.78 -13.68
C ARG A 282 -10.89 -8.26 -12.26
N VAL A 283 -11.16 -9.10 -11.27
CA VAL A 283 -11.06 -8.74 -9.86
C VAL A 283 -9.68 -9.12 -9.33
N PRO A 284 -8.89 -8.13 -8.87
CA PRO A 284 -7.56 -8.38 -8.38
C PRO A 284 -7.55 -8.97 -6.97
N VAL A 285 -6.42 -9.62 -6.63
CA VAL A 285 -6.16 -10.20 -5.32
C VAL A 285 -4.87 -9.63 -4.75
N VAL A 286 -4.94 -9.05 -3.56
CA VAL A 286 -3.79 -8.63 -2.76
C VAL A 286 -3.60 -9.68 -1.67
N LEU A 287 -2.59 -10.53 -1.82
CA LEU A 287 -2.39 -11.71 -0.98
C LEU A 287 -1.06 -11.71 -0.25
N ASP A 288 -1.01 -12.43 0.87
CA ASP A 288 0.25 -12.80 1.51
C ASP A 288 0.68 -14.20 1.01
N PRO A 289 1.78 -14.31 0.25
CA PRO A 289 2.25 -15.60 -0.26
C PRO A 289 2.66 -16.61 0.82
N LEU A 290 2.85 -16.16 2.07
CA LEU A 290 3.25 -17.04 3.17
C LEU A 290 2.08 -17.80 3.81
N VAL A 291 0.83 -17.44 3.50
CA VAL A 291 -0.35 -18.12 4.03
C VAL A 291 -0.45 -19.53 3.44
N ASN A 292 -0.06 -20.51 4.23
CA ASN A 292 -0.01 -21.93 3.84
C ASN A 292 -0.62 -22.88 4.87
N LEU A 293 -0.77 -22.42 6.11
CA LEU A 293 -1.43 -23.15 7.19
C LEU A 293 -2.70 -22.40 7.57
N PRO A 294 -3.76 -23.11 7.94
CA PRO A 294 -5.01 -22.46 8.33
C PRO A 294 -4.90 -21.91 9.77
N ASP A 295 -4.93 -20.60 9.92
CA ASP A 295 -5.13 -19.92 11.21
C ASP A 295 -6.61 -19.91 11.61
N SER A 296 -7.49 -20.18 10.65
CA SER A 296 -8.93 -20.22 10.84
C SER A 296 -9.59 -21.22 9.88
N PHE A 297 -10.87 -21.57 10.15
CA PHE A 297 -11.66 -22.37 9.21
C PHE A 297 -11.87 -21.75 7.83
N ASP A 298 -11.64 -20.44 7.69
CA ASP A 298 -11.74 -19.76 6.40
C ASP A 298 -10.53 -20.02 5.50
N GLN A 299 -9.43 -20.49 6.08
CA GLN A 299 -8.16 -20.71 5.41
C GLN A 299 -7.82 -22.21 5.20
N LEU A 300 -8.78 -23.13 5.40
CA LEU A 300 -8.54 -24.58 5.25
C LEU A 300 -7.97 -24.98 3.88
N GLY A 301 -8.23 -24.21 2.84
CA GLY A 301 -7.68 -24.42 1.51
C GLY A 301 -6.48 -23.52 1.18
N ALA A 302 -5.77 -22.97 2.18
CA ALA A 302 -4.56 -22.18 1.98
C ALA A 302 -3.49 -22.99 1.23
N SER A 303 -2.72 -22.32 0.37
CA SER A 303 -1.70 -22.96 -0.46
C SER A 303 -0.62 -21.97 -0.83
N LEU A 304 0.66 -22.37 -0.72
CA LEU A 304 1.80 -21.59 -1.22
C LEU A 304 1.77 -21.39 -2.74
N GLU A 305 1.05 -22.23 -3.49
CA GLU A 305 0.85 -22.09 -4.93
C GLU A 305 -0.26 -21.07 -5.29
N ASN A 306 -0.94 -20.46 -4.31
CA ASN A 306 -2.08 -19.56 -4.56
C ASN A 306 -1.70 -18.46 -5.57
N ALA A 307 -0.59 -17.74 -5.35
CA ALA A 307 -0.12 -16.69 -6.25
C ALA A 307 0.14 -17.22 -7.68
N ALA A 308 0.81 -18.37 -7.81
CA ALA A 308 1.11 -18.97 -9.11
C ALA A 308 -0.16 -19.43 -9.85
N ARG A 309 -1.14 -19.97 -9.13
CA ARG A 309 -2.42 -20.40 -9.70
C ARG A 309 -3.27 -19.23 -10.17
N LEU A 310 -3.32 -18.15 -9.37
CA LEU A 310 -4.01 -16.90 -9.73
C LEU A 310 -3.36 -16.26 -10.96
N HIS A 311 -2.03 -16.14 -10.98
CA HIS A 311 -1.30 -15.59 -12.12
C HIS A 311 -1.55 -16.38 -13.41
N ARG A 312 -1.49 -17.73 -13.37
CA ARG A 312 -1.77 -18.58 -14.52
C ARG A 312 -3.20 -18.43 -15.06
N ALA A 313 -4.14 -18.09 -14.19
CA ALA A 313 -5.54 -17.82 -14.57
C ALA A 313 -5.73 -16.39 -15.11
N GLY A 314 -4.70 -15.54 -15.12
CA GLY A 314 -4.77 -14.15 -15.56
C GLY A 314 -5.39 -13.20 -14.53
N VAL A 315 -5.43 -13.58 -13.25
CA VAL A 315 -5.88 -12.68 -12.16
C VAL A 315 -4.78 -11.68 -11.85
N PRO A 316 -5.07 -10.37 -11.83
CA PRO A 316 -4.11 -9.38 -11.34
C PRO A 316 -3.80 -9.60 -9.86
N ILE A 317 -2.52 -9.68 -9.51
CA ILE A 317 -2.08 -9.91 -8.14
C ILE A 317 -1.15 -8.81 -7.63
N ALA A 318 -1.22 -8.56 -6.34
CA ALA A 318 -0.23 -7.80 -5.59
C ALA A 318 0.06 -8.50 -4.27
N PHE A 319 1.21 -8.18 -3.67
CA PHE A 319 1.60 -8.79 -2.40
C PHE A 319 1.43 -7.82 -1.24
N THR A 320 1.12 -8.39 -0.09
CA THR A 320 1.08 -7.73 1.21
C THR A 320 1.67 -8.68 2.26
N TYR A 321 2.02 -8.14 3.41
CA TYR A 321 2.41 -8.92 4.58
C TYR A 321 1.34 -8.73 5.66
N LEU A 322 0.53 -9.76 5.90
CA LEU A 322 -0.65 -9.65 6.76
C LEU A 322 -0.32 -9.75 8.26
N ASN A 323 0.82 -10.35 8.60
CA ASN A 323 1.25 -10.52 9.97
C ASN A 323 2.10 -9.32 10.42
N ASP A 324 1.50 -8.30 11.00
CA ASP A 324 2.10 -7.01 11.36
C ASP A 324 2.45 -6.13 10.16
N ALA A 325 1.47 -5.38 9.70
CA ALA A 325 1.55 -4.48 8.56
C ALA A 325 2.17 -3.10 8.89
N THR A 326 3.00 -2.99 9.92
CA THR A 326 3.77 -1.78 10.29
C THR A 326 5.24 -1.96 9.92
N HIS A 327 6.13 -2.09 10.91
CA HIS A 327 7.58 -2.24 10.66
C HIS A 327 7.97 -3.51 9.88
N ASN A 328 7.09 -4.51 9.80
CA ASN A 328 7.30 -5.74 9.03
C ASN A 328 6.82 -5.68 7.58
N ALA A 329 6.18 -4.61 7.12
CA ALA A 329 5.76 -4.45 5.71
C ALA A 329 6.92 -4.66 4.72
N ARG A 330 8.15 -4.30 5.09
CA ARG A 330 9.39 -4.57 4.34
C ARG A 330 9.63 -6.04 3.99
N LYS A 331 9.03 -6.98 4.73
CA LYS A 331 9.17 -8.43 4.49
C LYS A 331 8.40 -8.91 3.27
N VAL A 332 7.53 -8.10 2.69
CA VAL A 332 6.77 -8.43 1.48
C VAL A 332 7.68 -8.91 0.33
N ARG A 333 8.91 -8.40 0.25
CA ARG A 333 9.91 -8.81 -0.73
C ARG A 333 10.33 -10.28 -0.54
N GLN A 334 10.54 -10.69 0.69
CA GLN A 334 10.87 -12.08 1.04
C GLN A 334 9.69 -13.02 0.73
N SER A 335 8.46 -12.58 1.00
CA SER A 335 7.24 -13.32 0.66
C SER A 335 7.14 -13.55 -0.86
N ALA A 336 7.54 -12.56 -1.68
CA ALA A 336 7.58 -12.70 -3.13
C ALA A 336 8.57 -13.78 -3.60
N GLY A 337 9.74 -13.90 -2.94
CA GLY A 337 10.70 -14.98 -3.19
C GLY A 337 10.11 -16.36 -2.92
N ILE A 338 9.32 -16.51 -1.85
CA ILE A 338 8.59 -17.76 -1.56
C ILE A 338 7.57 -18.08 -2.67
N ALA A 339 6.83 -17.08 -3.17
CA ALA A 339 5.90 -17.30 -4.28
C ALA A 339 6.63 -17.82 -5.54
N VAL A 340 7.84 -17.34 -5.81
CA VAL A 340 8.68 -17.85 -6.93
C VAL A 340 9.07 -19.30 -6.69
N ALA A 341 9.49 -19.66 -5.48
CA ALA A 341 9.82 -21.06 -5.12
C ALA A 341 8.62 -21.99 -5.29
N HIS A 342 7.39 -21.46 -5.26
CA HIS A 342 6.14 -22.21 -5.45
C HIS A 342 5.48 -21.98 -6.82
N GLY A 343 6.29 -21.63 -7.84
CA GLY A 343 5.91 -21.68 -9.25
C GLY A 343 5.37 -20.39 -9.84
N LEU A 344 5.48 -19.26 -9.15
CA LEU A 344 5.23 -17.95 -9.75
C LEU A 344 6.45 -17.53 -10.60
N PRO A 345 6.29 -17.09 -11.87
CA PRO A 345 7.39 -16.54 -12.65
C PRO A 345 8.04 -15.35 -11.93
N ARG A 346 9.37 -15.27 -12.01
CA ARG A 346 10.15 -14.22 -11.32
C ARG A 346 9.70 -12.80 -11.70
N ASP A 347 9.52 -12.52 -12.99
CA ASP A 347 9.07 -11.21 -13.44
C ASP A 347 7.65 -10.89 -12.94
N ALA A 348 6.79 -11.90 -12.80
CA ALA A 348 5.48 -11.74 -12.21
C ALA A 348 5.54 -11.43 -10.70
N ALA A 349 6.52 -11.99 -9.98
CA ALA A 349 6.74 -11.66 -8.57
C ALA A 349 7.22 -10.20 -8.40
N ILE A 350 8.15 -9.72 -9.24
CA ILE A 350 8.57 -8.32 -9.26
C ILE A 350 7.39 -7.42 -9.63
N ALA A 351 6.61 -7.78 -10.64
CA ALA A 351 5.41 -7.02 -11.01
C ALA A 351 4.38 -6.96 -9.87
N ALA A 352 4.18 -8.05 -9.12
CA ALA A 352 3.27 -8.08 -7.98
C ALA A 352 3.74 -7.21 -6.78
N LEU A 353 5.02 -6.84 -6.75
CA LEU A 353 5.58 -5.89 -5.79
C LEU A 353 5.60 -4.44 -6.29
N THR A 354 5.35 -4.19 -7.58
CA THR A 354 5.60 -2.88 -8.21
C THR A 354 4.45 -2.43 -9.11
N ALA A 355 4.39 -2.89 -10.35
CA ALA A 355 3.38 -2.49 -11.34
C ALA A 355 1.97 -2.98 -10.99
N GLY A 356 1.84 -4.21 -10.48
CA GLY A 356 0.55 -4.80 -10.11
C GLY A 356 -0.23 -3.96 -9.10
N PRO A 357 0.34 -3.65 -7.90
CA PRO A 357 -0.34 -2.80 -6.95
C PRO A 357 -0.59 -1.38 -7.48
N ALA A 358 0.32 -0.81 -8.28
CA ALA A 358 0.07 0.49 -8.90
C ALA A 358 -1.17 0.45 -9.82
N GLU A 359 -1.35 -0.60 -10.62
CA GLU A 359 -2.53 -0.79 -11.45
C GLU A 359 -3.79 -1.01 -10.62
N ILE A 360 -3.74 -1.91 -9.63
CA ILE A 360 -4.87 -2.25 -8.76
C ILE A 360 -5.42 -1.00 -8.08
N PHE A 361 -4.54 -0.11 -7.64
CA PHE A 361 -4.93 1.10 -6.92
C PHE A 361 -5.03 2.36 -7.80
N GLY A 362 -5.06 2.20 -9.15
CA GLY A 362 -5.32 3.30 -10.07
C GLY A 362 -4.14 4.23 -10.34
N LEU A 363 -2.93 3.81 -9.99
CA LEU A 363 -1.67 4.56 -10.13
C LEU A 363 -0.81 4.06 -11.30
N GLY A 364 -1.25 3.05 -12.04
CA GLY A 364 -0.46 2.32 -13.03
C GLY A 364 0.00 3.14 -14.25
N ARG A 365 -0.47 4.38 -14.40
CA ARG A 365 0.00 5.32 -15.44
C ARG A 365 1.24 6.10 -15.03
N GLU A 366 1.54 6.14 -13.73
CA GLU A 366 2.60 7.00 -13.19
C GLU A 366 3.61 6.25 -12.33
N TYR A 367 3.22 5.14 -11.70
CA TYR A 367 4.03 4.43 -10.71
C TYR A 367 4.22 2.95 -11.06
N GLY A 368 5.21 2.33 -10.45
CA GLY A 368 5.43 0.89 -10.45
C GLY A 368 6.20 0.34 -11.65
N ARG A 369 6.70 1.18 -12.56
CA ARG A 369 7.46 0.78 -13.76
C ARG A 369 8.69 1.62 -13.98
N ILE A 370 9.71 1.02 -14.64
CA ILE A 370 10.84 1.77 -15.18
C ILE A 370 10.60 1.95 -16.68
N ALA A 371 9.95 3.06 -17.04
CA ALA A 371 9.63 3.45 -18.41
C ALA A 371 9.58 4.98 -18.53
N PRO A 372 9.86 5.56 -19.71
CA PRO A 372 9.78 7.00 -19.91
C PRO A 372 8.42 7.58 -19.47
N GLY A 373 8.44 8.69 -18.74
CA GLY A 373 7.28 9.37 -18.20
C GLY A 373 6.83 8.92 -16.79
N TYR A 374 7.25 7.75 -16.33
CA TYR A 374 6.93 7.25 -14.99
C TYR A 374 7.72 7.99 -13.90
N ALA A 375 7.17 8.03 -12.69
CA ALA A 375 7.87 8.52 -11.51
C ALA A 375 9.17 7.74 -11.30
N ALA A 376 10.24 8.43 -10.95
CA ALA A 376 11.53 7.80 -10.69
C ALA A 376 11.61 7.30 -9.25
N ASP A 377 10.70 6.37 -8.92
CA ASP A 377 10.75 5.56 -7.70
C ASP A 377 11.57 4.32 -8.02
N LEU A 378 12.82 4.30 -7.55
CA LEU A 378 13.83 3.33 -7.96
C LEU A 378 14.56 2.76 -6.77
N VAL A 379 14.98 1.50 -6.87
CA VAL A 379 15.83 0.83 -5.87
C VAL A 379 16.99 0.13 -6.56
N LEU A 380 18.21 0.48 -6.18
CA LEU A 380 19.44 -0.21 -6.56
C LEU A 380 19.77 -1.25 -5.50
N TRP A 381 19.99 -2.49 -5.92
CA TRP A 381 20.18 -3.64 -5.05
C TRP A 381 21.61 -4.17 -5.10
N SER A 382 22.11 -4.72 -4.00
CA SER A 382 23.42 -5.39 -3.95
C SER A 382 23.45 -6.72 -4.71
N GLY A 383 22.33 -7.33 -4.97
CA GLY A 383 22.12 -8.61 -5.65
C GLY A 383 20.67 -8.81 -6.03
N ASP A 384 20.25 -10.06 -6.19
CA ASP A 384 18.87 -10.41 -6.53
C ASP A 384 17.85 -9.80 -5.54
N PRO A 385 16.89 -8.94 -5.98
CA PRO A 385 15.94 -8.29 -5.08
C PRO A 385 15.02 -9.26 -4.33
N LEU A 386 14.85 -10.49 -4.79
CA LEU A 386 13.99 -11.49 -4.13
C LEU A 386 14.76 -12.37 -3.13
N GLU A 387 16.09 -12.24 -3.05
CA GLU A 387 16.91 -12.96 -2.10
C GLU A 387 16.97 -12.26 -0.73
N VAL A 388 16.93 -13.05 0.35
CA VAL A 388 16.91 -12.54 1.74
C VAL A 388 18.19 -11.77 2.07
N THR A 389 19.34 -12.23 1.58
CA THR A 389 20.67 -11.65 1.86
C THR A 389 20.95 -10.36 1.10
N THR A 390 20.14 -10.04 0.09
CA THR A 390 20.26 -8.81 -0.70
C THR A 390 19.78 -7.60 0.09
N VAL A 391 20.52 -6.50 -0.02
CA VAL A 391 20.17 -5.22 0.60
C VAL A 391 19.88 -4.16 -0.47
N ALA A 392 18.98 -3.23 -0.17
CA ALA A 392 18.83 -2.02 -0.95
C ALA A 392 20.02 -1.09 -0.66
N GLU A 393 20.82 -0.78 -1.67
CA GLU A 393 21.98 0.10 -1.52
C GLU A 393 21.58 1.57 -1.61
N GLN A 394 20.62 1.87 -2.48
CA GLN A 394 20.06 3.21 -2.61
C GLN A 394 18.59 3.15 -3.04
N VAL A 395 17.80 4.00 -2.45
CA VAL A 395 16.39 4.23 -2.78
C VAL A 395 16.22 5.66 -3.27
N TRP A 396 15.45 5.82 -4.36
CA TRP A 396 14.99 7.12 -4.84
C TRP A 396 13.46 7.13 -4.86
N ILE A 397 12.87 8.26 -4.46
CA ILE A 397 11.44 8.53 -4.58
C ILE A 397 11.28 9.86 -5.30
N ASP A 398 10.51 9.90 -6.39
CA ASP A 398 10.42 11.04 -7.30
C ASP A 398 11.83 11.57 -7.71
N GLY A 399 12.77 10.63 -7.99
CA GLY A 399 14.15 10.95 -8.37
C GLY A 399 15.02 11.54 -7.26
N ARG A 400 14.53 11.64 -6.02
CA ARG A 400 15.28 12.13 -4.88
C ARG A 400 15.87 10.98 -4.09
N ALA A 401 17.18 10.99 -3.90
CA ALA A 401 17.86 10.01 -3.07
C ALA A 401 17.34 10.07 -1.63
N GLN A 402 16.91 8.94 -1.12
CA GLN A 402 16.41 8.81 0.24
C GLN A 402 17.55 8.48 1.20
N PRO A 403 17.49 8.98 2.45
CA PRO A 403 18.44 8.58 3.47
C PRO A 403 18.36 7.08 3.74
N MET A 404 19.48 6.37 3.58
CA MET A 404 19.59 4.93 3.86
C MET A 404 19.86 4.69 5.35
N ARG A 405 19.12 5.39 6.21
CA ARG A 405 19.18 5.31 7.67
C ARG A 405 17.77 5.17 8.24
N SER A 406 17.68 4.35 9.27
CA SER A 406 16.47 4.18 10.08
C SER A 406 16.85 4.29 11.54
N ARG A 407 15.85 4.46 12.42
CA ARG A 407 16.10 4.47 13.86
C ARG A 407 16.86 3.23 14.34
N GLN A 408 16.59 2.08 13.73
CA GLN A 408 17.29 0.82 14.07
C GLN A 408 18.78 0.88 13.69
N THR A 409 19.10 1.39 12.50
CA THR A 409 20.50 1.54 12.07
C THR A 409 21.25 2.59 12.90
N GLU A 410 20.59 3.69 13.25
CA GLU A 410 21.18 4.72 14.12
C GLU A 410 21.46 4.21 15.53
N LEU A 411 20.56 3.42 16.11
CA LEU A 411 20.79 2.77 17.41
C LEU A 411 21.91 1.75 17.32
N ARG A 412 21.93 0.91 16.28
CA ARG A 412 23.02 -0.04 16.03
C ARG A 412 24.38 0.69 16.01
N ASP A 413 24.48 1.76 15.23
CA ASP A 413 25.75 2.48 15.03
C ASP A 413 26.18 3.24 16.29
N ARG A 414 25.22 3.71 17.11
CA ARG A 414 25.50 4.32 18.42
C ARG A 414 26.10 3.35 19.43
N TYR A 415 25.61 2.10 19.45
CA TYR A 415 25.97 1.11 20.44
C TYR A 415 26.95 0.05 19.94
N ARG A 416 27.35 0.13 18.67
CA ARG A 416 28.37 -0.78 18.12
C ARG A 416 29.71 -0.48 18.80
N PRO A 417 30.43 -1.53 19.33
CA PRO A 417 31.77 -1.33 19.86
C PRO A 417 32.67 -0.67 18.82
N ARG A 418 33.35 0.40 19.20
CA ARG A 418 34.40 0.98 18.35
C ARG A 418 35.53 -0.04 18.33
N THR A 419 35.76 -0.70 17.21
CA THR A 419 37.02 -1.43 16.98
C THR A 419 38.11 -0.39 16.86
N ASN A 420 39.01 -0.35 17.87
CA ASN A 420 40.23 0.42 17.81
C ASN A 420 41.13 -0.10 16.70
#